data_ba231a6857b52d2ffdeba1c99f7186a4
#
_entry.id   ba231a6857b52d2ffdeba1c99f7186a4
#
_cell.length_a   1.000
_cell.length_b   1.000
_cell.length_c   1.000
_cell.angle_alpha   90.00
_cell.angle_beta   90.00
_cell.angle_gamma   90.00
#
_symmetry.space_group_name_H-M   'P 1'
#
loop_
_entity.id
_entity.type
_entity.pdbx_description
1 polymer ?
#
loop_
_entity_poly.entity_id
_entity_poly.type
_entity_poly.pdbx_seq_one_letter_code
_entity_poly.pdbx_strand_id
1 'polypeptide(L)'
;IGHIEESIEYIDRCIKEMEEELENVNNETNTFEAIVKELEEKITNITTDINNIKKNIDLLDVVKFIVSEEGVKSYIVKKILRNFNSKLTHYLKKLDSNSICVFNEYFEEEILNEKGKMCLYNNFSGAERKAIDLACLFSFMDMRKAQGDVHYNLSFYDELFDSSLDEKGVDLVLEILNERVEKLNECVFVISHRKESIKSATGDIIFLEKHNGITKRVNFVD
;
A
#
# COMPACT_ATOMS: atom_id res chain seq x y z
N ILE A 1 54.33 -90.20 28.23
CA ILE A 1 54.80 -88.79 28.31
C ILE A 1 54.74 -88.21 26.92
N GLY A 2 55.23 -88.79 25.82
CA GLY A 2 55.25 -88.24 24.48
C GLY A 2 53.89 -87.77 23.93
N HIS A 3 52.80 -88.50 24.24
CA HIS A 3 51.44 -88.19 23.76
C HIS A 3 50.83 -86.94 24.40
N ILE A 4 51.26 -86.60 25.63
CA ILE A 4 50.81 -85.41 26.34
C ILE A 4 51.57 -84.19 25.78
N GLU A 5 52.84 -84.30 25.46
CA GLU A 5 53.63 -83.20 24.87
C GLU A 5 53.10 -82.84 23.46
N GLU A 6 52.77 -83.84 22.62
CA GLU A 6 52.13 -83.55 21.31
C GLU A 6 50.75 -82.88 21.43
N SER A 7 49.96 -83.22 22.47
CA SER A 7 48.69 -82.58 22.74
C SER A 7 48.84 -81.12 23.21
N ILE A 8 49.89 -80.86 24.01
CA ILE A 8 50.21 -79.51 24.45
C ILE A 8 50.64 -78.64 23.25
N GLU A 9 51.55 -79.15 22.40
CA GLU A 9 51.93 -78.37 21.20
C GLU A 9 50.77 -78.09 20.23
N TYR A 10 49.84 -79.04 20.12
CA TYR A 10 48.63 -78.82 19.33
C TYR A 10 47.75 -77.74 19.92
N ILE A 11 47.51 -77.77 21.24
CA ILE A 11 46.68 -76.74 21.93
C ILE A 11 47.36 -75.40 21.84
N ASP A 12 48.65 -75.27 22.04
CA ASP A 12 49.42 -74.03 21.92
C ASP A 12 49.30 -73.39 20.51
N ARG A 13 49.34 -74.28 19.47
CA ARG A 13 49.15 -73.85 18.08
C ARG A 13 47.74 -73.31 17.85
N CYS A 14 46.73 -74.02 18.35
CA CYS A 14 45.32 -73.56 18.26
C CYS A 14 45.08 -72.25 19.04
N ILE A 15 45.71 -72.06 20.20
CA ILE A 15 45.64 -70.80 20.97
C ILE A 15 46.25 -69.71 20.15
N LYS A 16 47.41 -69.86 19.56
CA LYS A 16 48.07 -68.88 18.74
C LYS A 16 47.26 -68.49 17.49
N GLU A 17 46.66 -69.45 16.79
CA GLU A 17 45.77 -69.21 15.68
C GLU A 17 44.54 -68.41 16.10
N MET A 18 43.92 -68.72 17.24
CA MET A 18 42.77 -67.96 17.78
C MET A 18 43.17 -66.57 18.25
N GLU A 19 44.36 -66.34 18.81
CA GLU A 19 44.86 -65.02 19.17
C GLU A 19 45.12 -64.18 17.92
N GLU A 20 45.68 -64.72 16.83
CA GLU A 20 45.84 -64.01 15.56
C GLU A 20 44.45 -63.62 14.92
N GLU A 21 43.48 -64.53 14.95
CA GLU A 21 42.09 -64.25 14.48
C GLU A 21 41.43 -63.13 15.33
N LEU A 22 41.62 -63.18 16.63
CA LEU A 22 41.05 -62.17 17.56
C LEU A 22 41.67 -60.78 17.36
N GLU A 23 42.98 -60.73 17.08
CA GLU A 23 43.67 -59.50 16.73
C GLU A 23 43.16 -58.91 15.40
N ASN A 24 42.94 -59.74 14.39
CA ASN A 24 42.38 -59.34 13.12
C ASN A 24 40.94 -58.77 13.25
N VAL A 25 40.06 -59.44 14.02
CA VAL A 25 38.71 -59.00 14.30
C VAL A 25 38.72 -57.67 15.06
N ASN A 26 39.57 -57.48 16.03
CA ASN A 26 39.75 -56.26 16.76
C ASN A 26 40.21 -55.11 15.85
N ASN A 27 41.14 -55.37 14.94
CA ASN A 27 41.61 -54.35 13.98
C ASN A 27 40.51 -53.95 12.99
N GLU A 28 39.72 -54.91 12.49
CA GLU A 28 38.56 -54.65 11.64
C GLU A 28 37.48 -53.80 12.42
N THR A 29 37.17 -54.16 13.67
CA THR A 29 36.24 -53.48 14.51
C THR A 29 36.66 -52.01 14.74
N ASN A 30 37.92 -51.77 15.06
CA ASN A 30 38.48 -50.42 15.22
C ASN A 30 38.36 -49.59 13.93
N THR A 31 38.53 -50.23 12.77
CA THR A 31 38.39 -49.58 11.46
C THR A 31 36.92 -49.19 11.20
N PHE A 32 35.98 -50.09 11.52
CA PHE A 32 34.56 -49.79 11.40
C PHE A 32 34.11 -48.67 12.37
N GLU A 33 34.58 -48.68 13.61
CA GLU A 33 34.30 -47.60 14.57
C GLU A 33 34.81 -46.24 14.08
N ALA A 34 36.00 -46.19 13.48
CA ALA A 34 36.54 -44.95 12.89
C ALA A 34 35.66 -44.43 11.74
N ILE A 35 35.20 -45.35 10.86
CA ILE A 35 34.31 -45.00 9.73
C ILE A 35 32.94 -44.48 10.27
N VAL A 36 32.38 -45.15 11.28
CA VAL A 36 31.11 -44.74 11.89
C VAL A 36 31.25 -43.34 12.46
N LYS A 37 32.31 -43.03 13.20
CA LYS A 37 32.57 -41.73 13.75
C LYS A 37 32.71 -40.64 12.67
N GLU A 38 33.43 -40.94 11.58
CA GLU A 38 33.56 -40.01 10.45
C GLU A 38 32.18 -39.72 9.80
N LEU A 39 31.36 -40.75 9.66
CA LEU A 39 30.01 -40.61 9.10
C LEU A 39 29.09 -39.79 10.04
N GLU A 40 29.18 -40.01 11.35
CA GLU A 40 28.41 -39.21 12.33
C GLU A 40 28.81 -37.72 12.32
N GLU A 41 30.10 -37.44 12.19
CA GLU A 41 30.60 -36.07 12.03
C GLU A 41 30.06 -35.42 10.74
N LYS A 42 30.07 -36.16 9.62
CA LYS A 42 29.51 -35.69 8.34
C LYS A 42 27.98 -35.40 8.46
N ILE A 43 27.25 -36.33 9.09
CA ILE A 43 25.81 -36.16 9.32
C ILE A 43 25.55 -34.90 10.17
N THR A 44 26.31 -34.66 11.21
CA THR A 44 26.19 -33.51 12.07
C THR A 44 26.45 -32.20 11.31
N ASN A 45 27.50 -32.17 10.49
CA ASN A 45 27.83 -31.00 9.67
C ASN A 45 26.74 -30.74 8.63
N ILE A 46 26.27 -31.73 7.90
CA ILE A 46 25.20 -31.61 6.91
C ILE A 46 23.90 -31.15 7.59
N THR A 47 23.57 -31.69 8.76
CA THR A 47 22.38 -31.28 9.52
C THR A 47 22.45 -29.80 9.93
N THR A 48 23.65 -29.35 10.31
CA THR A 48 23.88 -27.95 10.64
C THR A 48 23.70 -27.04 9.42
N ASP A 49 24.23 -27.42 8.28
CA ASP A 49 24.09 -26.71 7.00
C ASP A 49 22.63 -26.64 6.56
N ILE A 50 21.91 -27.76 6.65
CA ILE A 50 20.45 -27.79 6.36
C ILE A 50 19.69 -26.81 7.25
N ASN A 51 19.98 -26.73 8.54
CA ASN A 51 19.34 -25.82 9.46
C ASN A 51 19.66 -24.35 9.14
N ASN A 52 20.88 -24.05 8.73
CA ASN A 52 21.28 -22.71 8.29
C ASN A 52 20.58 -22.30 6.99
N ILE A 53 20.51 -23.21 6.02
CA ILE A 53 19.80 -22.97 4.76
C ILE A 53 18.30 -22.74 5.02
N LYS A 54 17.66 -23.52 5.89
CA LYS A 54 16.25 -23.31 6.28
C LYS A 54 16.02 -21.91 6.86
N LYS A 55 16.87 -21.47 7.78
CA LYS A 55 16.78 -20.11 8.34
C LYS A 55 16.90 -19.01 7.25
N ASN A 56 17.79 -19.22 6.27
CA ASN A 56 17.93 -18.28 5.17
C ASN A 56 16.71 -18.27 4.25
N ILE A 57 16.09 -19.42 4.02
CA ILE A 57 14.83 -19.51 3.25
C ILE A 57 13.72 -18.76 3.97
N ASP A 58 13.53 -18.98 5.28
CA ASP A 58 12.53 -18.28 6.08
C ASP A 58 12.72 -16.75 6.02
N LEU A 59 13.98 -16.30 6.11
CA LEU A 59 14.31 -14.88 5.99
C LEU A 59 13.97 -14.32 4.58
N LEU A 60 14.28 -15.06 3.54
CA LEU A 60 13.99 -14.67 2.16
C LEU A 60 12.48 -14.61 1.90
N ASP A 61 11.69 -15.51 2.48
CA ASP A 61 10.23 -15.48 2.38
C ASP A 61 9.65 -14.24 3.07
N VAL A 62 10.18 -13.83 4.22
CA VAL A 62 9.81 -12.55 4.87
C VAL A 62 10.16 -11.37 3.98
N VAL A 63 11.36 -11.32 3.42
CA VAL A 63 11.79 -10.24 2.51
C VAL A 63 10.89 -10.19 1.26
N LYS A 64 10.60 -11.34 0.68
CA LYS A 64 9.69 -11.46 -0.48
C LYS A 64 8.31 -10.92 -0.16
N PHE A 65 7.75 -11.25 1.01
CA PHE A 65 6.47 -10.69 1.47
C PHE A 65 6.54 -9.17 1.61
N ILE A 66 7.57 -8.62 2.27
CA ILE A 66 7.73 -7.17 2.46
C ILE A 66 7.77 -6.43 1.12
N VAL A 67 8.46 -6.98 0.11
CA VAL A 67 8.61 -6.34 -1.21
C VAL A 67 7.43 -6.62 -2.14
N SER A 68 6.55 -7.57 -1.81
CA SER A 68 5.37 -7.89 -2.61
C SER A 68 4.34 -6.75 -2.61
N GLU A 69 3.37 -6.83 -3.51
CA GLU A 69 2.25 -5.90 -3.56
C GLU A 69 1.38 -5.93 -2.31
N GLU A 70 1.30 -7.07 -1.66
CA GLU A 70 0.56 -7.30 -0.41
C GLU A 70 1.29 -6.77 0.84
N GLY A 71 2.59 -6.50 0.76
CA GLY A 71 3.41 -6.00 1.85
C GLY A 71 3.43 -4.48 1.98
N VAL A 72 4.61 -3.87 1.77
CA VAL A 72 4.83 -2.42 1.99
C VAL A 72 3.97 -1.56 1.07
N LYS A 73 3.76 -1.97 -0.19
CA LYS A 73 2.90 -1.21 -1.13
C LYS A 73 1.47 -1.09 -0.61
N SER A 74 0.86 -2.22 -0.20
CA SER A 74 -0.49 -2.22 0.37
C SER A 74 -0.57 -1.38 1.65
N TYR A 75 0.44 -1.44 2.52
CA TYR A 75 0.50 -0.60 3.72
C TYR A 75 0.51 0.90 3.39
N ILE A 76 1.33 1.32 2.41
CA ILE A 76 1.41 2.71 1.96
C ILE A 76 0.07 3.14 1.35
N VAL A 77 -0.50 2.34 0.47
CA VAL A 77 -1.80 2.61 -0.16
C VAL A 77 -2.89 2.76 0.90
N LYS A 78 -2.99 1.85 1.86
CA LYS A 78 -3.96 1.93 2.96
C LYS A 78 -3.80 3.21 3.79
N LYS A 79 -2.58 3.64 4.04
CA LYS A 79 -2.31 4.89 4.76
C LYS A 79 -2.75 6.13 3.97
N ILE A 80 -2.46 6.16 2.68
CA ILE A 80 -2.87 7.24 1.77
C ILE A 80 -4.39 7.29 1.67
N LEU A 81 -5.05 6.15 1.43
CA LEU A 81 -6.50 6.06 1.30
C LEU A 81 -7.24 6.46 2.58
N ARG A 82 -6.71 6.12 3.75
CA ARG A 82 -7.31 6.55 5.03
C ARG A 82 -7.34 8.07 5.14
N ASN A 83 -6.27 8.75 4.77
CA ASN A 83 -6.20 10.21 4.77
C ASN A 83 -7.12 10.80 3.70
N PHE A 84 -7.13 10.22 2.50
CA PHE A 84 -8.01 10.63 1.40
C PHE A 84 -9.49 10.49 1.77
N ASN A 85 -9.92 9.34 2.27
CA ASN A 85 -11.30 9.09 2.69
C ASN A 85 -11.76 10.02 3.83
N SER A 86 -10.85 10.35 4.74
CA SER A 86 -11.14 11.34 5.79
C SER A 86 -11.43 12.73 5.21
N LYS A 87 -10.62 13.18 4.24
CA LYS A 87 -10.83 14.46 3.54
C LYS A 87 -12.07 14.44 2.66
N LEU A 88 -12.29 13.33 1.96
CA LEU A 88 -13.49 13.13 1.13
C LEU A 88 -14.77 13.27 1.96
N THR A 89 -14.82 12.62 3.11
CA THR A 89 -15.95 12.73 4.04
C THR A 89 -16.11 14.18 4.54
N HIS A 90 -15.01 14.87 4.81
CA HIS A 90 -15.05 16.29 5.23
C HIS A 90 -15.66 17.19 4.15
N TYR A 91 -15.22 17.05 2.89
CA TYR A 91 -15.75 17.86 1.80
C TYR A 91 -17.18 17.50 1.41
N LEU A 92 -17.57 16.22 1.46
CA LEU A 92 -18.98 15.84 1.25
C LEU A 92 -19.90 16.49 2.27
N LYS A 93 -19.50 16.55 3.54
CA LYS A 93 -20.26 17.26 4.59
C LYS A 93 -20.34 18.77 4.32
N LYS A 94 -19.26 19.41 3.85
CA LYS A 94 -19.27 20.82 3.48
C LYS A 94 -20.17 21.12 2.29
N LEU A 95 -20.30 20.19 1.37
CA LEU A 95 -21.19 20.28 0.21
C LEU A 95 -22.63 19.85 0.52
N ASP A 96 -22.95 19.70 1.80
CA ASP A 96 -24.27 19.27 2.28
C ASP A 96 -24.77 17.96 1.64
N SER A 97 -23.83 17.08 1.29
CA SER A 97 -24.13 15.77 0.73
C SER A 97 -24.39 14.77 1.86
N ASN A 98 -25.54 14.10 1.79
CA ASN A 98 -25.90 13.03 2.71
C ASN A 98 -25.33 11.65 2.30
N SER A 99 -24.58 11.58 1.20
CA SER A 99 -23.92 10.37 0.74
C SER A 99 -22.57 10.19 1.43
N ILE A 100 -22.19 8.94 1.63
CA ILE A 100 -20.87 8.56 2.10
C ILE A 100 -20.15 7.89 0.92
N CYS A 101 -19.00 8.43 0.57
CA CYS A 101 -18.14 7.86 -0.47
C CYS A 101 -16.78 7.55 0.15
N VAL A 102 -16.31 6.33 -0.05
CA VAL A 102 -14.97 5.89 0.36
C VAL A 102 -14.34 5.07 -0.76
N PHE A 103 -13.02 5.05 -0.81
CA PHE A 103 -12.26 4.21 -1.73
C PHE A 103 -11.58 3.09 -0.96
N ASN A 104 -11.67 1.87 -1.49
CA ASN A 104 -11.00 0.69 -0.95
C ASN A 104 -9.53 0.62 -1.44
N GLU A 105 -8.81 -0.41 -1.01
CA GLU A 105 -7.39 -0.61 -1.34
C GLU A 105 -7.10 -0.86 -2.83
N TYR A 106 -8.12 -1.12 -3.62
CA TYR A 106 -8.07 -1.28 -5.08
C TYR A 106 -8.46 -0.01 -5.83
N PHE A 107 -8.72 1.11 -5.11
CA PHE A 107 -9.24 2.36 -5.65
C PHE A 107 -10.62 2.25 -6.29
N GLU A 108 -11.41 1.28 -5.83
CA GLU A 108 -12.81 1.18 -6.20
C GLU A 108 -13.66 2.01 -5.22
N GLU A 109 -14.63 2.75 -5.79
CA GLU A 109 -15.54 3.55 -4.99
C GLU A 109 -16.62 2.68 -4.33
N GLU A 110 -16.84 2.91 -3.05
CA GLU A 110 -17.96 2.40 -2.27
C GLU A 110 -18.82 3.57 -1.81
N ILE A 111 -20.01 3.71 -2.42
CA ILE A 111 -20.89 4.85 -2.16
C ILE A 111 -22.16 4.36 -1.49
N LEU A 112 -22.47 4.97 -0.35
CA LEU A 112 -23.72 4.77 0.38
C LEU A 112 -24.60 6.00 0.23
N ASN A 113 -25.87 5.79 -0.08
CA ASN A 113 -26.84 6.89 -0.08
C ASN A 113 -27.26 7.27 1.35
N GLU A 114 -28.10 8.31 1.48
CA GLU A 114 -28.64 8.80 2.77
C GLU A 114 -29.33 7.73 3.64
N LYS A 115 -29.80 6.62 3.03
CA LYS A 115 -30.43 5.49 3.73
C LYS A 115 -29.42 4.41 4.10
N GLY A 116 -28.12 4.63 3.88
CA GLY A 116 -27.07 3.65 4.13
C GLY A 116 -27.05 2.47 3.14
N LYS A 117 -27.74 2.57 2.00
CA LYS A 117 -27.76 1.54 0.96
C LYS A 117 -26.64 1.80 -0.04
N MET A 118 -25.93 0.74 -0.37
CA MET A 118 -24.90 0.77 -1.42
C MET A 118 -25.49 1.11 -2.77
N CYS A 119 -24.91 2.07 -3.47
CA CYS A 119 -25.35 2.57 -4.75
C CYS A 119 -24.16 2.74 -5.70
N LEU A 120 -24.40 2.57 -6.99
CA LEU A 120 -23.43 2.92 -8.01
C LEU A 120 -23.45 4.44 -8.24
N TYR A 121 -22.30 5.02 -8.60
CA TYR A 121 -22.17 6.45 -8.92
C TYR A 121 -23.25 6.96 -9.90
N ASN A 122 -23.59 6.16 -10.92
CA ASN A 122 -24.60 6.50 -11.92
C ASN A 122 -26.05 6.56 -11.38
N ASN A 123 -26.30 6.03 -10.18
CA ASN A 123 -27.63 6.05 -9.57
C ASN A 123 -27.95 7.38 -8.85
N PHE A 124 -26.94 8.27 -8.72
CA PHE A 124 -27.10 9.58 -8.09
C PHE A 124 -27.57 10.63 -9.11
N SER A 125 -28.25 11.63 -8.61
CA SER A 125 -28.64 12.83 -9.39
C SER A 125 -27.41 13.59 -9.87
N GLY A 126 -27.59 14.47 -10.85
CA GLY A 126 -26.50 15.31 -11.34
C GLY A 126 -25.81 16.12 -10.26
N ALA A 127 -26.59 16.73 -9.35
CA ALA A 127 -26.06 17.52 -8.25
C ALA A 127 -25.27 16.66 -7.23
N GLU A 128 -25.78 15.48 -6.86
CA GLU A 128 -25.09 14.58 -5.96
C GLU A 128 -23.77 14.06 -6.57
N ARG A 129 -23.77 13.69 -7.85
CA ARG A 129 -22.53 13.31 -8.55
C ARG A 129 -21.52 14.43 -8.57
N LYS A 130 -21.98 15.67 -8.86
CA LYS A 130 -21.11 16.84 -8.84
C LYS A 130 -20.50 17.10 -7.47
N ALA A 131 -21.28 16.92 -6.39
CA ALA A 131 -20.77 17.01 -5.03
C ALA A 131 -19.69 15.99 -4.72
N ILE A 132 -19.86 14.72 -5.18
CA ILE A 132 -18.85 13.67 -5.04
C ILE A 132 -17.58 14.04 -5.82
N ASP A 133 -17.71 14.48 -7.07
CA ASP A 133 -16.59 14.88 -7.92
C ASP A 133 -15.79 16.03 -7.31
N LEU A 134 -16.47 17.06 -6.80
CA LEU A 134 -15.84 18.20 -6.15
C LEU A 134 -15.16 17.81 -4.83
N ALA A 135 -15.81 16.96 -4.04
CA ALA A 135 -15.21 16.43 -2.82
C ALA A 135 -13.94 15.62 -3.10
N CYS A 136 -13.95 14.80 -4.14
CA CYS A 136 -12.75 14.09 -4.62
C CYS A 136 -11.67 15.07 -5.07
N LEU A 137 -12.00 16.06 -5.89
CA LEU A 137 -11.05 17.06 -6.39
C LEU A 137 -10.34 17.78 -5.24
N PHE A 138 -11.09 18.35 -4.30
CA PHE A 138 -10.52 19.08 -3.16
C PHE A 138 -9.71 18.17 -2.24
N SER A 139 -10.14 16.92 -2.06
CA SER A 139 -9.40 15.93 -1.27
C SER A 139 -8.04 15.60 -1.90
N PHE A 140 -7.98 15.42 -3.21
CA PHE A 140 -6.73 15.21 -3.94
C PHE A 140 -5.81 16.43 -3.89
N MET A 141 -6.35 17.63 -4.05
CA MET A 141 -5.59 18.87 -3.94
C MET A 141 -4.92 19.00 -2.56
N ASP A 142 -5.67 18.72 -1.50
CA ASP A 142 -5.16 18.77 -0.13
C ASP A 142 -4.10 17.67 0.14
N MET A 143 -4.30 16.50 -0.42
CA MET A 143 -3.31 15.43 -0.28
C MET A 143 -1.99 15.80 -0.96
N ARG A 144 -2.04 16.31 -2.18
CA ARG A 144 -0.85 16.78 -2.89
C ARG A 144 -0.11 17.86 -2.11
N LYS A 145 -0.85 18.81 -1.54
CA LYS A 145 -0.27 19.86 -0.69
C LYS A 145 0.42 19.29 0.56
N ALA A 146 -0.15 18.24 1.16
CA ALA A 146 0.42 17.60 2.35
C ALA A 146 1.68 16.76 2.06
N GLN A 147 1.92 16.35 0.81
CA GLN A 147 3.09 15.55 0.42
C GLN A 147 4.39 16.35 0.31
N GLY A 148 4.31 17.69 0.35
CA GLY A 148 5.49 18.55 0.41
C GLY A 148 6.23 18.78 -0.91
N ASP A 149 5.76 18.18 -2.02
CA ASP A 149 6.27 18.48 -3.36
C ASP A 149 5.81 19.86 -3.84
N VAL A 150 6.31 20.32 -4.96
CA VAL A 150 6.07 21.66 -5.51
C VAL A 150 4.64 22.16 -5.28
N HIS A 151 4.49 23.22 -4.49
CA HIS A 151 3.20 23.85 -4.20
C HIS A 151 2.90 24.94 -5.21
N TYR A 152 1.91 24.68 -6.04
CA TYR A 152 1.26 25.75 -6.79
C TYR A 152 0.19 26.38 -5.88
N ASN A 153 0.32 27.66 -5.61
CA ASN A 153 -0.70 28.42 -4.88
C ASN A 153 -1.69 29.11 -5.82
N LEU A 154 -1.73 28.72 -7.09
CA LEU A 154 -2.57 29.29 -8.13
C LEU A 154 -3.48 28.21 -8.72
N SER A 155 -4.78 28.46 -8.76
CA SER A 155 -5.78 27.56 -9.32
C SER A 155 -6.74 28.32 -10.24
N PHE A 156 -7.04 27.73 -11.38
CA PHE A 156 -8.05 28.19 -12.32
C PHE A 156 -9.16 27.16 -12.40
N TYR A 157 -10.37 27.57 -12.15
CA TYR A 157 -11.57 26.74 -12.27
C TYR A 157 -12.42 27.28 -13.41
N ASP A 158 -12.48 26.53 -14.50
CA ASP A 158 -13.28 26.85 -15.66
C ASP A 158 -14.60 26.08 -15.61
N GLU A 159 -15.71 26.78 -15.70
CA GLU A 159 -17.06 26.24 -15.70
C GLU A 159 -17.38 25.32 -14.48
N LEU A 160 -16.73 25.56 -13.33
CA LEU A 160 -16.90 24.73 -12.14
C LEU A 160 -18.36 24.64 -11.69
N PHE A 161 -19.13 25.72 -11.85
CA PHE A 161 -20.52 25.87 -11.42
C PHE A 161 -21.55 25.53 -12.50
N ASP A 162 -21.14 25.34 -13.75
CA ASP A 162 -22.03 25.42 -14.90
C ASP A 162 -22.89 24.19 -15.14
N SER A 163 -22.68 23.11 -14.37
CA SER A 163 -23.47 21.91 -14.50
C SER A 163 -24.04 21.44 -13.17
N SER A 164 -25.32 21.19 -13.15
CA SER A 164 -26.01 20.41 -12.11
C SER A 164 -26.04 20.96 -10.69
N LEU A 165 -25.37 22.09 -10.38
CA LEU A 165 -25.45 22.73 -9.07
C LEU A 165 -26.63 23.73 -9.03
N ASP A 166 -27.37 23.71 -7.95
CA ASP A 166 -28.35 24.76 -7.62
C ASP A 166 -27.65 25.98 -6.97
N GLU A 167 -28.39 27.03 -6.67
CA GLU A 167 -27.84 28.24 -6.08
C GLU A 167 -27.12 27.93 -4.75
N LYS A 168 -27.71 27.08 -3.91
CA LYS A 168 -27.10 26.62 -2.63
C LYS A 168 -25.80 25.88 -2.86
N GLY A 169 -25.76 25.00 -3.85
CA GLY A 169 -24.53 24.25 -4.20
C GLY A 169 -23.39 25.16 -4.66
N VAL A 170 -23.73 26.23 -5.43
CA VAL A 170 -22.74 27.25 -5.83
C VAL A 170 -22.18 27.97 -4.61
N ASP A 171 -23.03 28.39 -3.68
CA ASP A 171 -22.62 29.09 -2.44
C ASP A 171 -21.68 28.24 -1.60
N LEU A 172 -22.00 26.93 -1.42
CA LEU A 172 -21.17 26.02 -0.65
C LEU A 172 -19.79 25.79 -1.30
N VAL A 173 -19.73 25.71 -2.63
CA VAL A 173 -18.44 25.60 -3.33
C VAL A 173 -17.62 26.87 -3.20
N LEU A 174 -18.26 28.07 -3.32
CA LEU A 174 -17.58 29.33 -3.12
C LEU A 174 -17.06 29.48 -1.68
N GLU A 175 -17.81 29.03 -0.68
CA GLU A 175 -17.35 28.99 0.71
C GLU A 175 -16.07 28.15 0.85
N ILE A 176 -16.02 26.98 0.23
CA ILE A 176 -14.81 26.14 0.21
C ILE A 176 -13.64 26.86 -0.47
N LEU A 177 -13.87 27.52 -1.59
CA LEU A 177 -12.84 28.25 -2.32
C LEU A 177 -12.33 29.46 -1.51
N ASN A 178 -13.24 30.22 -0.87
CA ASN A 178 -12.86 31.31 0.01
C ASN A 178 -12.03 30.85 1.20
N GLU A 179 -12.39 29.73 1.84
CA GLU A 179 -11.55 29.15 2.89
C GLU A 179 -10.16 28.76 2.39
N ARG A 180 -10.02 28.28 1.16
CA ARG A 180 -8.72 27.95 0.56
C ARG A 180 -7.87 29.19 0.36
N VAL A 181 -8.48 30.30 -0.08
CA VAL A 181 -7.79 31.59 -0.19
C VAL A 181 -7.32 32.07 1.18
N GLU A 182 -8.20 32.09 2.18
CA GLU A 182 -7.91 32.64 3.51
C GLU A 182 -6.94 31.78 4.33
N LYS A 183 -7.21 30.45 4.39
CA LYS A 183 -6.47 29.54 5.28
C LYS A 183 -5.24 28.94 4.64
N LEU A 184 -5.26 28.75 3.31
CA LEU A 184 -4.19 28.09 2.58
C LEU A 184 -3.35 29.04 1.74
N ASN A 185 -3.72 30.34 1.72
CA ASN A 185 -3.08 31.40 0.92
C ASN A 185 -3.01 31.04 -0.58
N GLU A 186 -4.08 30.46 -1.10
CA GLU A 186 -4.21 30.11 -2.51
C GLU A 186 -4.77 31.30 -3.31
N CYS A 187 -4.26 31.51 -4.51
CA CYS A 187 -4.81 32.44 -5.48
C CYS A 187 -5.77 31.66 -6.39
N VAL A 188 -7.04 32.00 -6.35
CA VAL A 188 -8.12 31.26 -7.02
C VAL A 188 -8.79 32.11 -8.06
N PHE A 189 -8.83 31.64 -9.31
CA PHE A 189 -9.60 32.23 -10.40
C PHE A 189 -10.74 31.30 -10.78
N VAL A 190 -11.94 31.84 -10.84
CA VAL A 190 -13.13 31.10 -11.27
C VAL A 190 -13.69 31.76 -12.52
N ILE A 191 -13.87 30.96 -13.57
CA ILE A 191 -14.49 31.38 -14.81
C ILE A 191 -15.89 30.77 -14.85
N SER A 192 -16.92 31.62 -14.95
CA SER A 192 -18.32 31.18 -14.98
C SER A 192 -19.18 32.17 -15.73
N HIS A 193 -20.22 31.71 -16.36
CA HIS A 193 -21.26 32.54 -16.96
C HIS A 193 -22.49 32.67 -16.06
N ARG A 194 -22.47 32.06 -14.86
CA ARG A 194 -23.60 32.10 -13.92
C ARG A 194 -23.60 33.38 -13.09
N LYS A 195 -24.73 34.07 -13.06
CA LYS A 195 -24.91 35.31 -12.26
C LYS A 195 -24.93 35.02 -10.75
N GLU A 196 -25.32 33.83 -10.33
CA GLU A 196 -25.35 33.44 -8.92
C GLU A 196 -23.93 33.48 -8.30
N SER A 197 -22.91 33.11 -9.07
CA SER A 197 -21.53 33.15 -8.60
C SER A 197 -21.02 34.55 -8.24
N ILE A 198 -21.64 35.60 -8.79
CA ILE A 198 -21.28 36.99 -8.54
C ILE A 198 -21.69 37.45 -7.13
N LYS A 199 -22.84 36.98 -6.64
CA LYS A 199 -23.40 37.43 -5.34
C LYS A 199 -22.54 36.97 -4.16
N SER A 200 -21.93 35.76 -4.25
CA SER A 200 -21.17 35.14 -3.17
C SER A 200 -19.67 35.23 -3.38
N ALA A 201 -19.21 35.88 -4.45
CA ALA A 201 -17.80 36.11 -4.69
C ALA A 201 -17.25 37.19 -3.74
N THR A 202 -16.14 36.88 -3.06
CA THR A 202 -15.45 37.80 -2.14
C THR A 202 -14.29 38.55 -2.78
N GLY A 203 -13.87 38.15 -3.98
CA GLY A 203 -12.76 38.74 -4.72
C GLY A 203 -13.19 39.72 -5.80
N ASP A 204 -12.21 40.18 -6.57
CA ASP A 204 -12.45 41.07 -7.72
C ASP A 204 -13.19 40.33 -8.83
N ILE A 205 -14.20 40.99 -9.40
CA ILE A 205 -14.99 40.48 -10.50
C ILE A 205 -14.54 41.15 -11.80
N ILE A 206 -14.20 40.34 -12.80
CA ILE A 206 -13.81 40.81 -14.12
C ILE A 206 -14.87 40.37 -15.13
N PHE A 207 -15.59 41.33 -15.71
CA PHE A 207 -16.55 41.07 -16.76
C PHE A 207 -15.89 41.10 -18.13
N LEU A 208 -16.12 40.02 -18.89
CA LEU A 208 -15.64 39.87 -20.27
C LEU A 208 -16.83 39.75 -21.22
N GLU A 209 -16.82 40.53 -22.28
CA GLU A 209 -17.82 40.47 -23.32
C GLU A 209 -17.18 40.28 -24.68
N LYS A 210 -17.76 39.42 -25.52
CA LYS A 210 -17.29 39.14 -26.87
C LYS A 210 -18.20 39.92 -27.86
N HIS A 211 -17.61 40.90 -28.52
CA HIS A 211 -18.29 41.68 -29.57
C HIS A 211 -17.51 41.57 -30.88
N ASN A 212 -18.18 41.21 -31.96
CA ASN A 212 -17.57 41.02 -33.29
C ASN A 212 -16.30 40.16 -33.30
N GLY A 213 -16.29 39.05 -32.53
CA GLY A 213 -15.15 38.13 -32.45
C GLY A 213 -14.00 38.56 -31.52
N ILE A 214 -14.07 39.77 -30.94
CA ILE A 214 -13.04 40.32 -30.06
C ILE A 214 -13.60 40.34 -28.62
N THR A 215 -12.86 39.72 -27.68
CA THR A 215 -13.17 39.74 -26.25
C THR A 215 -12.60 41.00 -25.60
N LYS A 216 -13.41 41.73 -24.87
CA LYS A 216 -13.01 42.94 -24.14
C LYS A 216 -13.48 42.89 -22.68
N ARG A 217 -12.70 43.47 -21.80
CA ARG A 217 -13.13 43.76 -20.43
C ARG A 217 -14.15 44.86 -20.46
N VAL A 218 -15.28 44.66 -19.79
CA VAL A 218 -16.36 45.67 -19.66
C VAL A 218 -16.58 45.97 -18.17
N ASN A 219 -17.08 47.17 -17.89
CA ASN A 219 -17.54 47.50 -16.56
C ASN A 219 -18.96 46.94 -16.40
N PHE A 220 -19.29 46.40 -15.23
CA PHE A 220 -20.64 45.98 -14.92
C PHE A 220 -21.54 47.23 -14.95
N VAL A 221 -22.52 47.20 -15.81
CA VAL A 221 -23.63 48.18 -15.82
C VAL A 221 -24.84 47.42 -15.31
N ASP A 222 -25.37 47.82 -14.15
CA ASP A 222 -26.58 47.27 -13.52
C ASP A 222 -27.78 47.22 -14.46
#